data_dc81bb68133256de1373a2ef5078df1e
#
_entry.id   dc81bb68133256de1373a2ef5078df1e
#
_cell.length_a   1.000
_cell.length_b   1.000
_cell.length_c   1.000
_cell.angle_alpha   90.00
_cell.angle_beta   90.00
_cell.angle_gamma   90.00
#
_symmetry.space_group_name_H-M   'P 1'
#
loop_
_entity.id
_entity.type
_entity.pdbx_description
1 polymer ?
#
loop_
_entity_poly.entity_id
_entity_poly.type
_entity_poly.pdbx_seq_one_letter_code
_entity_poly.pdbx_strand_id
1 'polypeptide(L)'
;MSFLVSPGVHVREIDLTNVVPAVDTTIGAIAGPFRKGPVSSITEITSEIDLVTVFGKPHASNFEFFFTAANFLKYSNRLQVVRAESAIVNAGANSGILIRDTDHYLNSFAAGEGSHGEWAARTAGTWGNSIRVEICAESDAYEQITSSSVLTVTEDAVGATTIAVDDVNASGETFNVGDLISFYSDSAAATPVDERNEYEVTAIDTSANTLTIRLKDDPNGAGLQNIVPDNSYIKRRWKYYDLFDGPPGTSQWATDNARGSNDELHVVVADATGDITGFDTDTAGNRTKGVMETFSRMSKNPVAKTAQGNSNYYPDVIYRESEFIYWTDHISAGSTGALTQQQHIQMLIRSP
;
A
#
# COMPACT_ATOMS: atom_id res chain seq x y z
N MET A 1 74.29 -7.93 1.86
CA MET A 1 74.68 -8.33 3.23
C MET A 1 75.98 -7.62 3.53
N SER A 2 76.01 -6.78 4.53
CA SER A 2 77.21 -6.09 4.98
C SER A 2 77.91 -7.01 5.94
N PHE A 3 79.17 -7.45 5.61
CA PHE A 3 80.02 -8.24 6.51
C PHE A 3 80.77 -7.30 7.44
N LEU A 4 80.74 -7.58 8.73
CA LEU A 4 81.59 -6.94 9.69
C LEU A 4 83.00 -7.45 9.51
N VAL A 5 83.95 -6.55 9.22
CA VAL A 5 85.40 -6.87 8.95
C VAL A 5 86.25 -6.83 10.23
N SER A 6 85.66 -6.46 11.34
CA SER A 6 86.34 -6.45 12.67
C SER A 6 85.35 -6.88 13.76
N PRO A 7 85.89 -7.36 14.94
CA PRO A 7 85.01 -7.71 16.04
C PRO A 7 84.11 -6.52 16.46
N GLY A 8 82.86 -6.66 16.32
CA GLY A 8 81.84 -5.63 16.65
C GLY A 8 80.51 -6.27 17.03
N VAL A 9 79.73 -5.57 17.82
CA VAL A 9 78.37 -6.00 18.19
C VAL A 9 77.44 -5.56 17.11
N HIS A 10 76.80 -6.50 16.43
CA HIS A 10 75.70 -6.21 15.51
C HIS A 10 74.37 -6.16 16.27
N VAL A 11 73.91 -4.99 16.58
CA VAL A 11 72.56 -4.79 17.18
C VAL A 11 71.56 -4.80 16.05
N ARG A 12 70.70 -5.77 16.04
CA ARG A 12 69.51 -5.77 15.17
C ARG A 12 68.28 -5.48 16.03
N GLU A 13 67.70 -4.33 15.84
CA GLU A 13 66.43 -4.02 16.42
C GLU A 13 65.36 -4.81 15.67
N ILE A 14 64.71 -5.75 16.32
CA ILE A 14 63.54 -6.42 15.83
C ILE A 14 62.39 -5.71 16.47
N ASP A 15 61.73 -4.86 15.71
CA ASP A 15 60.47 -4.25 16.11
C ASP A 15 59.39 -5.35 16.20
N LEU A 16 59.14 -5.83 17.41
CA LEU A 16 58.09 -6.77 17.75
C LEU A 16 56.77 -6.03 18.08
N THR A 17 56.79 -4.71 18.01
CA THR A 17 55.58 -3.92 18.06
C THR A 17 54.92 -3.96 16.71
N ASN A 18 54.29 -5.03 16.42
CA ASN A 18 53.18 -4.94 15.57
C ASN A 18 52.97 -6.05 14.60
N VAL A 19 52.36 -7.00 15.03
CA VAL A 19 51.09 -7.28 14.36
C VAL A 19 50.13 -7.44 15.52
N VAL A 20 49.50 -6.37 15.91
CA VAL A 20 48.12 -6.52 16.35
C VAL A 20 47.45 -6.99 15.06
N PRO A 21 47.10 -8.27 14.91
CA PRO A 21 46.19 -8.63 13.86
C PRO A 21 45.01 -7.67 14.09
N ALA A 22 44.62 -6.91 13.10
CA ALA A 22 43.37 -6.21 13.12
C ALA A 22 42.38 -7.30 13.51
N VAL A 23 41.99 -7.32 14.79
CA VAL A 23 41.04 -8.29 15.31
C VAL A 23 39.81 -7.93 14.54
N ASP A 24 39.53 -8.74 13.57
CA ASP A 24 38.50 -8.53 12.62
C ASP A 24 37.21 -8.42 13.42
N THR A 25 36.66 -7.23 13.34
CA THR A 25 35.33 -6.82 13.72
C THR A 25 34.63 -7.69 14.75
N THR A 26 34.45 -7.16 15.95
CA THR A 26 33.56 -7.73 16.95
C THR A 26 32.19 -7.91 16.31
N ILE A 27 31.80 -9.14 16.03
CA ILE A 27 30.44 -9.45 15.55
C ILE A 27 29.54 -9.52 16.77
N GLY A 28 28.55 -8.66 16.84
CA GLY A 28 27.49 -8.71 17.85
C GLY A 28 26.31 -9.52 17.39
N ALA A 29 25.52 -10.02 18.34
CA ALA A 29 24.24 -10.64 18.05
C ALA A 29 23.19 -10.17 19.08
N ILE A 30 21.99 -9.92 18.61
CA ILE A 30 20.85 -9.55 19.45
C ILE A 30 19.59 -10.24 18.94
N ALA A 31 18.78 -10.76 19.88
CA ALA A 31 17.45 -11.24 19.60
C ALA A 31 16.45 -10.42 20.41
N GLY A 32 15.38 -9.92 19.76
CA GLY A 32 14.41 -9.08 20.46
C GLY A 32 13.13 -8.79 19.67
N PRO A 33 12.14 -8.19 20.33
CA PRO A 33 10.85 -7.84 19.72
C PRO A 33 11.02 -6.54 18.92
N PHE A 34 11.30 -6.65 17.64
CA PHE A 34 11.35 -5.50 16.74
C PHE A 34 10.00 -5.29 16.03
N ARG A 35 9.66 -4.05 15.69
CA ARG A 35 8.36 -3.68 15.15
C ARG A 35 8.07 -4.24 13.76
N LYS A 36 9.08 -4.35 12.92
CA LYS A 36 9.01 -4.89 11.56
C LYS A 36 10.26 -5.72 11.22
N GLY A 37 10.35 -6.22 10.01
CA GLY A 37 11.49 -6.98 9.51
C GLY A 37 11.27 -8.49 9.52
N PRO A 38 12.25 -9.25 8.99
CA PRO A 38 12.18 -10.71 8.90
C PRO A 38 12.00 -11.36 10.27
N VAL A 39 11.21 -12.43 10.32
CA VAL A 39 10.90 -13.17 11.56
C VAL A 39 11.75 -14.45 11.61
N SER A 40 12.41 -14.70 12.73
CA SER A 40 13.23 -15.90 12.96
C SER A 40 14.35 -16.12 11.93
N SER A 41 14.77 -15.05 11.25
CA SER A 41 15.83 -15.01 10.27
C SER A 41 16.97 -14.14 10.78
N ILE A 42 18.23 -14.57 10.58
CA ILE A 42 19.40 -13.78 10.95
C ILE A 42 19.60 -12.70 9.89
N THR A 43 19.54 -11.45 10.31
CA THR A 43 19.76 -10.30 9.43
C THR A 43 21.00 -9.55 9.89
N GLU A 44 21.97 -9.34 8.99
CA GLU A 44 23.16 -8.54 9.28
C GLU A 44 22.84 -7.06 9.10
N ILE A 45 23.15 -6.27 10.12
CA ILE A 45 22.93 -4.82 10.19
C ILE A 45 24.27 -4.13 10.35
N THR A 46 24.52 -3.11 9.54
CA THR A 46 25.81 -2.43 9.46
C THR A 46 25.80 -1.03 10.07
N SER A 47 24.62 -0.44 10.22
CA SER A 47 24.46 0.92 10.75
C SER A 47 23.12 1.10 11.48
N GLU A 48 22.99 2.17 12.27
CA GLU A 48 21.73 2.53 12.92
C GLU A 48 20.64 2.88 11.89
N ILE A 49 21.00 3.49 10.77
CA ILE A 49 20.06 3.78 9.67
C ILE A 49 19.50 2.49 9.09
N ASP A 50 20.36 1.51 8.88
CA ASP A 50 20.00 0.19 8.39
C ASP A 50 19.10 -0.54 9.40
N LEU A 51 19.42 -0.46 10.71
CA LEU A 51 18.56 -0.98 11.78
C LEU A 51 17.15 -0.38 11.74
N VAL A 52 17.02 0.94 11.58
CA VAL A 52 15.73 1.63 11.46
C VAL A 52 15.00 1.21 10.19
N THR A 53 15.71 1.10 9.08
CA THR A 53 15.10 0.75 7.79
C THR A 53 14.52 -0.67 7.82
N VAL A 54 15.27 -1.64 8.34
CA VAL A 54 14.86 -3.04 8.39
C VAL A 54 13.90 -3.33 9.54
N PHE A 55 14.21 -2.89 10.76
CA PHE A 55 13.49 -3.27 11.98
C PHE A 55 12.57 -2.20 12.57
N GLY A 56 12.54 -1.01 11.95
CA GLY A 56 11.69 0.11 12.35
C GLY A 56 12.26 0.95 13.47
N LYS A 57 11.58 2.06 13.76
CA LYS A 57 11.94 2.98 14.83
C LYS A 57 11.70 2.38 16.21
N PRO A 58 12.39 2.86 17.26
CA PRO A 58 12.13 2.44 18.63
C PRO A 58 10.69 2.76 19.04
N HIS A 59 10.10 1.87 19.83
CA HIS A 59 8.75 1.96 20.36
C HIS A 59 8.76 1.58 21.84
N ALA A 60 7.70 1.91 22.58
CA ALA A 60 7.59 1.67 24.01
C ALA A 60 7.83 0.20 24.44
N SER A 61 7.57 -0.76 23.55
CA SER A 61 7.77 -2.19 23.82
C SER A 61 9.12 -2.77 23.41
N ASN A 62 9.94 -2.03 22.65
CA ASN A 62 11.20 -2.54 22.11
C ASN A 62 12.40 -1.61 22.27
N PHE A 63 12.24 -0.46 22.94
CA PHE A 63 13.27 0.56 23.02
C PHE A 63 14.57 0.07 23.65
N GLU A 64 14.51 -0.84 24.63
CA GLU A 64 15.68 -1.41 25.26
C GLU A 64 16.54 -2.21 24.27
N PHE A 65 15.89 -3.06 23.49
CA PHE A 65 16.57 -3.85 22.45
C PHE A 65 17.10 -2.94 21.34
N PHE A 66 16.28 -2.00 20.90
CA PHE A 66 16.67 -1.07 19.84
C PHE A 66 17.92 -0.25 20.24
N PHE A 67 17.91 0.40 21.40
CA PHE A 67 19.03 1.22 21.84
C PHE A 67 20.26 0.38 22.21
N THR A 68 20.09 -0.85 22.65
CA THR A 68 21.22 -1.77 22.84
C THR A 68 21.89 -2.08 21.50
N ALA A 69 21.12 -2.40 20.46
CA ALA A 69 21.61 -2.61 19.10
C ALA A 69 22.28 -1.35 18.52
N ALA A 70 21.61 -0.19 18.64
CA ALA A 70 22.12 1.08 18.15
C ALA A 70 23.44 1.50 18.86
N ASN A 71 23.53 1.28 20.17
CA ASN A 71 24.76 1.52 20.90
C ASN A 71 25.92 0.60 20.47
N PHE A 72 25.65 -0.67 20.20
CA PHE A 72 26.66 -1.58 19.66
C PHE A 72 27.16 -1.11 18.29
N LEU A 73 26.25 -0.67 17.40
CA LEU A 73 26.59 -0.18 16.05
C LEU A 73 27.44 1.11 16.04
N LYS A 74 27.58 1.81 17.16
CA LYS A 74 28.54 2.93 17.29
C LYS A 74 30.00 2.45 17.35
N TYR A 75 30.24 1.22 17.72
CA TYR A 75 31.57 0.66 17.91
C TYR A 75 31.92 -0.45 16.90
N SER A 76 30.91 -1.04 16.24
CA SER A 76 31.07 -2.11 15.26
C SER A 76 30.06 -1.92 14.14
N ASN A 77 30.42 -2.38 12.95
CA ASN A 77 29.57 -2.35 11.76
C ASN A 77 29.01 -3.75 11.39
N ARG A 78 29.03 -4.70 12.32
CA ARG A 78 28.53 -6.07 12.10
C ARG A 78 27.70 -6.53 13.28
N LEU A 79 26.40 -6.33 13.19
CA LEU A 79 25.41 -6.79 14.17
C LEU A 79 24.46 -7.79 13.51
N GLN A 80 24.38 -8.99 14.04
CA GLN A 80 23.38 -9.98 13.65
C GLN A 80 22.12 -9.77 14.51
N VAL A 81 21.01 -9.47 13.86
CA VAL A 81 19.73 -9.24 14.52
C VAL A 81 18.78 -10.36 14.17
N VAL A 82 18.10 -10.89 15.18
CA VAL A 82 17.01 -11.84 15.02
C VAL A 82 15.77 -11.25 15.66
N ARG A 83 14.71 -11.10 14.87
CA ARG A 83 13.40 -10.73 15.38
C ARG A 83 12.75 -11.95 16.01
N ALA A 84 12.67 -11.96 17.33
CA ALA A 84 12.12 -13.05 18.13
C ALA A 84 10.76 -12.66 18.66
N GLU A 85 9.71 -13.21 18.08
CA GLU A 85 8.34 -13.07 18.53
C GLU A 85 7.58 -14.40 18.40
N SER A 86 6.68 -14.69 19.33
CA SER A 86 5.81 -15.85 19.28
C SER A 86 4.45 -15.48 18.68
N ALA A 87 3.90 -16.37 17.84
CA ALA A 87 2.57 -16.23 17.24
C ALA A 87 2.33 -14.95 16.40
N ILE A 88 3.39 -14.36 15.86
CA ILE A 88 3.28 -13.20 14.99
C ILE A 88 2.95 -13.66 13.56
N VAL A 89 2.04 -12.93 12.91
CA VAL A 89 1.63 -13.15 11.52
C VAL A 89 1.68 -11.85 10.74
N ASN A 90 1.82 -11.96 9.43
CA ASN A 90 1.63 -10.84 8.51
C ASN A 90 0.13 -10.58 8.39
N ALA A 91 -0.21 -9.32 8.31
CA ALA A 91 -1.54 -8.90 7.99
C ALA A 91 -1.95 -9.41 6.59
N GLY A 92 -3.07 -10.11 6.45
CA GLY A 92 -3.62 -10.58 5.16
C GLY A 92 -5.04 -10.07 4.94
N ALA A 93 -5.53 -10.05 3.71
CA ALA A 93 -6.83 -9.47 3.38
C ALA A 93 -8.02 -10.16 4.06
N ASN A 94 -7.96 -11.49 4.26
CA ASN A 94 -8.99 -12.26 4.97
C ASN A 94 -8.54 -12.72 6.35
N SER A 95 -7.30 -13.13 6.49
CA SER A 95 -6.74 -13.63 7.74
C SER A 95 -5.23 -13.49 7.78
N GLY A 96 -4.65 -13.50 8.97
CA GLY A 96 -3.20 -13.45 9.13
C GLY A 96 -2.50 -14.67 8.53
N ILE A 97 -1.36 -14.42 7.91
CA ILE A 97 -0.49 -15.42 7.27
C ILE A 97 0.94 -15.24 7.75
N LEU A 98 1.68 -16.29 8.01
CA LEU A 98 3.09 -16.15 8.39
C LEU A 98 4.00 -16.21 7.16
N ILE A 99 4.50 -15.05 6.75
CA ILE A 99 5.56 -14.91 5.76
C ILE A 99 6.82 -14.42 6.50
N ARG A 100 7.81 -15.31 6.66
CA ARG A 100 9.00 -15.03 7.48
C ARG A 100 9.94 -14.04 6.81
N ASP A 101 10.16 -14.26 5.53
CA ASP A 101 11.07 -13.50 4.67
C ASP A 101 10.68 -13.68 3.19
N THR A 102 11.43 -13.06 2.31
CA THR A 102 11.19 -13.10 0.85
C THR A 102 11.35 -14.51 0.29
N ASP A 103 12.30 -15.31 0.79
CA ASP A 103 12.52 -16.68 0.32
C ASP A 103 11.33 -17.58 0.69
N HIS A 104 10.80 -17.41 1.88
CA HIS A 104 9.59 -18.11 2.31
C HIS A 104 8.38 -17.73 1.45
N TYR A 105 8.23 -16.44 1.11
CA TYR A 105 7.20 -15.99 0.17
C TYR A 105 7.31 -16.66 -1.20
N LEU A 106 8.50 -16.61 -1.80
CA LEU A 106 8.74 -17.18 -3.13
C LEU A 106 8.47 -18.68 -3.20
N ASN A 107 8.85 -19.42 -2.15
CA ASN A 107 8.72 -20.86 -2.12
C ASN A 107 7.31 -21.36 -1.77
N SER A 108 6.49 -20.54 -1.09
CA SER A 108 5.23 -21.02 -0.49
C SER A 108 4.00 -20.27 -0.97
N PHE A 109 4.12 -19.01 -1.37
CA PHE A 109 2.96 -18.12 -1.59
C PHE A 109 2.94 -17.43 -2.95
N ALA A 110 4.06 -17.31 -3.63
CA ALA A 110 4.16 -16.58 -4.91
C ALA A 110 3.35 -17.18 -6.07
N ALA A 111 2.88 -18.41 -5.94
CA ALA A 111 2.01 -19.05 -6.91
C ALA A 111 0.51 -18.82 -6.65
N GLY A 112 0.18 -18.09 -5.58
CA GLY A 112 -1.17 -17.97 -5.05
C GLY A 112 -1.48 -19.07 -4.05
N GLU A 113 -2.02 -18.69 -2.88
CA GLU A 113 -2.27 -19.67 -1.82
C GLU A 113 -3.76 -19.89 -1.50
N GLY A 114 -4.63 -18.97 -1.91
CA GLY A 114 -6.09 -19.14 -1.98
C GLY A 114 -6.87 -19.08 -0.67
N SER A 115 -6.25 -18.86 0.49
CA SER A 115 -6.98 -18.92 1.78
C SER A 115 -6.89 -17.67 2.64
N HIS A 116 -5.81 -16.91 2.54
CA HIS A 116 -5.60 -15.72 3.37
C HIS A 116 -6.00 -14.39 2.68
N GLY A 117 -6.50 -14.46 1.45
CA GLY A 117 -6.91 -13.33 0.64
C GLY A 117 -5.83 -12.88 -0.35
N GLU A 118 -6.11 -11.81 -1.05
CA GLU A 118 -5.36 -11.37 -2.23
C GLU A 118 -4.03 -10.71 -1.88
N TRP A 119 -3.94 -10.13 -0.70
CA TRP A 119 -2.80 -9.33 -0.26
C TRP A 119 -2.36 -9.71 1.14
N ALA A 120 -1.06 -9.64 1.37
CA ALA A 120 -0.46 -9.73 2.68
C ALA A 120 0.55 -8.61 2.89
N ALA A 121 0.66 -8.09 4.13
CA ALA A 121 1.73 -7.17 4.48
C ALA A 121 3.10 -7.85 4.36
N ARG A 122 4.12 -7.16 3.87
CA ARG A 122 5.48 -7.71 3.79
C ARG A 122 6.11 -8.00 5.14
N THR A 123 5.64 -7.32 6.16
CA THR A 123 6.17 -7.44 7.51
C THR A 123 5.12 -8.03 8.44
N ALA A 124 5.49 -9.06 9.18
CA ALA A 124 4.65 -9.63 10.23
C ALA A 124 4.47 -8.66 11.40
N GLY A 125 3.32 -8.71 12.07
CA GLY A 125 2.96 -7.93 13.24
C GLY A 125 1.88 -6.88 13.02
N THR A 126 1.49 -6.22 14.10
CA THR A 126 0.39 -5.23 14.12
C THR A 126 0.63 -4.03 13.22
N TRP A 127 1.88 -3.78 12.84
CA TRP A 127 2.23 -2.72 11.90
C TRP A 127 1.48 -2.84 10.57
N GLY A 128 1.31 -4.06 10.06
CA GLY A 128 0.59 -4.32 8.83
C GLY A 128 -0.91 -4.05 8.90
N ASN A 129 -1.50 -3.95 10.10
CA ASN A 129 -2.95 -3.74 10.28
C ASN A 129 -3.42 -2.36 9.81
N SER A 130 -2.50 -1.43 9.65
CA SER A 130 -2.78 -0.08 9.16
C SER A 130 -2.76 0.01 7.63
N ILE A 131 -2.27 -1.02 6.94
CA ILE A 131 -2.18 -1.03 5.49
C ILE A 131 -3.57 -1.27 4.88
N ARG A 132 -3.93 -0.42 3.91
CA ARG A 132 -5.10 -0.58 3.07
C ARG A 132 -4.65 -0.65 1.61
N VAL A 133 -5.15 -1.64 0.87
CA VAL A 133 -4.92 -1.78 -0.56
C VAL A 133 -6.23 -1.48 -1.28
N GLU A 134 -6.20 -0.55 -2.21
CA GLU A 134 -7.34 -0.20 -3.04
C GLU A 134 -7.00 -0.41 -4.52
N ILE A 135 -7.95 -0.97 -5.25
CA ILE A 135 -7.77 -1.36 -6.64
C ILE A 135 -8.83 -0.69 -7.50
N CYS A 136 -8.40 -0.10 -8.60
CA CYS A 136 -9.26 0.31 -9.68
C CYS A 136 -9.02 -0.61 -10.87
N ALA A 137 -9.96 -1.52 -11.12
CA ALA A 137 -9.76 -2.63 -12.06
C ALA A 137 -10.23 -2.34 -13.49
N GLU A 138 -10.98 -1.25 -13.70
CA GLU A 138 -11.59 -0.90 -14.99
C GLU A 138 -11.95 0.59 -15.06
N SER A 139 -12.26 1.09 -16.26
CA SER A 139 -12.58 2.50 -16.48
C SER A 139 -13.79 2.98 -15.70
N ASP A 140 -14.84 2.16 -15.60
CA ASP A 140 -16.07 2.52 -14.90
C ASP A 140 -15.87 2.56 -13.37
N ALA A 141 -14.90 1.81 -12.85
CA ALA A 141 -14.48 1.92 -11.47
C ALA A 141 -13.75 3.24 -11.19
N TYR A 142 -13.02 3.77 -12.17
CA TYR A 142 -12.27 5.02 -12.08
C TYR A 142 -13.19 6.25 -12.17
N GLU A 143 -14.05 6.28 -13.18
CA GLU A 143 -15.02 7.37 -13.40
C GLU A 143 -16.26 6.83 -14.11
N GLN A 144 -17.45 7.11 -13.58
CA GLN A 144 -18.71 6.69 -14.15
C GLN A 144 -19.80 7.76 -13.93
N ILE A 145 -20.66 7.97 -14.91
CA ILE A 145 -21.91 8.68 -14.71
C ILE A 145 -23.04 7.67 -14.50
N THR A 146 -23.92 7.93 -13.55
CA THR A 146 -25.04 7.05 -13.25
C THR A 146 -26.03 6.99 -14.42
N SER A 147 -26.71 5.86 -14.54
CA SER A 147 -27.85 5.70 -15.45
C SER A 147 -29.11 6.40 -14.90
N SER A 148 -30.19 6.37 -15.69
CA SER A 148 -31.51 6.85 -15.24
C SER A 148 -32.14 6.03 -14.10
N SER A 149 -31.47 4.96 -13.65
CA SER A 149 -31.89 4.14 -12.50
C SER A 149 -31.24 4.58 -11.18
N VAL A 150 -30.32 5.55 -11.23
CA VAL A 150 -29.62 6.06 -10.04
C VAL A 150 -29.51 7.58 -10.16
N LEU A 151 -30.63 8.25 -9.94
CA LEU A 151 -30.71 9.70 -9.95
C LEU A 151 -30.99 10.22 -8.53
N THR A 152 -30.86 11.54 -8.31
CA THR A 152 -31.36 12.17 -7.10
C THR A 152 -32.90 12.09 -7.06
N VAL A 153 -33.48 11.81 -5.89
CA VAL A 153 -34.91 11.56 -5.73
C VAL A 153 -35.70 12.85 -5.43
N THR A 154 -35.04 13.85 -4.86
CA THR A 154 -35.63 15.13 -4.45
C THR A 154 -34.68 16.26 -4.77
N GLU A 155 -35.28 17.50 -4.85
CA GLU A 155 -34.42 18.69 -4.87
C GLU A 155 -33.72 18.87 -3.51
N ASP A 156 -32.38 18.96 -3.54
CA ASP A 156 -31.57 19.17 -2.37
C ASP A 156 -31.09 20.63 -2.27
N ALA A 157 -31.29 21.23 -1.11
CA ALA A 157 -30.97 22.63 -0.87
C ALA A 157 -29.45 22.83 -0.61
N VAL A 158 -29.00 24.06 -0.81
CA VAL A 158 -27.67 24.50 -0.41
C VAL A 158 -27.39 24.14 1.06
N GLY A 159 -26.23 23.58 1.34
CA GLY A 159 -25.82 23.12 2.67
C GLY A 159 -26.26 21.69 3.01
N ALA A 160 -27.05 21.02 2.17
CA ALA A 160 -27.42 19.63 2.40
C ALA A 160 -26.17 18.74 2.42
N THR A 161 -26.08 17.87 3.42
CA THR A 161 -25.00 16.89 3.60
C THR A 161 -25.49 15.46 3.39
N THR A 162 -26.78 15.25 3.12
CA THR A 162 -27.36 13.95 2.83
C THR A 162 -28.20 14.08 1.56
N ILE A 163 -27.94 13.22 0.60
CA ILE A 163 -28.58 13.18 -0.71
C ILE A 163 -29.30 11.86 -0.84
N ALA A 164 -30.60 11.91 -1.17
CA ALA A 164 -31.37 10.70 -1.49
C ALA A 164 -31.23 10.36 -2.98
N VAL A 165 -31.00 9.08 -3.27
CA VAL A 165 -30.89 8.56 -4.64
C VAL A 165 -31.84 7.37 -4.84
N ASP A 166 -32.18 7.04 -6.08
CA ASP A 166 -33.09 5.93 -6.38
C ASP A 166 -32.61 4.59 -5.84
N ASP A 167 -31.34 4.26 -6.07
CA ASP A 167 -30.72 3.00 -5.60
C ASP A 167 -29.20 3.16 -5.45
N VAL A 168 -28.67 3.05 -4.24
CA VAL A 168 -27.23 3.09 -3.96
C VAL A 168 -26.51 1.79 -4.29
N ASN A 169 -27.27 0.71 -4.56
CA ASN A 169 -26.74 -0.64 -4.86
C ASN A 169 -27.07 -1.09 -6.29
N ALA A 170 -27.44 -0.18 -7.17
CA ALA A 170 -27.76 -0.54 -8.55
C ALA A 170 -26.58 -1.33 -9.18
N SER A 171 -26.92 -2.38 -9.91
CA SER A 171 -25.93 -3.27 -10.50
C SER A 171 -25.01 -2.51 -11.46
N GLY A 172 -23.70 -2.53 -11.18
CA GLY A 172 -22.70 -1.82 -11.96
C GLY A 172 -22.51 -0.34 -11.61
N GLU A 173 -23.27 0.20 -10.67
CA GLU A 173 -23.26 1.64 -10.31
C GLU A 173 -23.11 1.85 -8.80
N THR A 174 -22.34 1.01 -8.14
CA THR A 174 -22.18 1.03 -6.69
C THR A 174 -21.32 2.21 -6.22
N PHE A 175 -21.78 2.91 -5.18
CA PHE A 175 -21.02 3.93 -4.47
C PHE A 175 -20.18 3.32 -3.36
N ASN A 176 -19.04 3.94 -3.07
CA ASN A 176 -18.20 3.57 -1.95
C ASN A 176 -17.83 4.79 -1.10
N VAL A 177 -17.59 4.54 0.19
CA VAL A 177 -17.12 5.60 1.08
C VAL A 177 -15.74 6.09 0.62
N GLY A 178 -15.63 7.39 0.44
CA GLY A 178 -14.46 8.06 -0.10
C GLY A 178 -14.56 8.39 -1.59
N ASP A 179 -15.50 7.82 -2.34
CA ASP A 179 -15.75 8.23 -3.73
C ASP A 179 -16.05 9.73 -3.81
N LEU A 180 -15.70 10.33 -4.92
CA LEU A 180 -16.02 11.70 -5.22
C LEU A 180 -17.19 11.73 -6.18
N ILE A 181 -18.18 12.57 -5.88
CA ILE A 181 -19.36 12.74 -6.71
C ILE A 181 -19.58 14.19 -7.11
N SER A 182 -20.18 14.40 -8.26
CA SER A 182 -20.66 15.68 -8.77
C SER A 182 -21.97 15.49 -9.54
N PHE A 183 -22.77 16.56 -9.67
CA PHE A 183 -24.12 16.47 -10.14
C PHE A 183 -24.30 17.14 -11.50
N TYR A 184 -25.10 16.51 -12.39
CA TYR A 184 -25.33 16.94 -13.76
C TYR A 184 -26.79 16.79 -14.14
N SER A 185 -27.26 17.64 -15.07
CA SER A 185 -28.62 17.56 -15.60
C SER A 185 -28.78 16.56 -16.76
N ASP A 186 -27.68 15.97 -17.22
CA ASP A 186 -27.67 15.07 -18.38
C ASP A 186 -26.72 13.89 -18.20
N SER A 187 -27.04 12.79 -18.87
CA SER A 187 -26.27 11.54 -18.81
C SER A 187 -24.88 11.59 -19.46
N ALA A 188 -24.55 12.68 -20.15
CA ALA A 188 -23.23 12.89 -20.74
C ALA A 188 -22.29 13.69 -19.82
N ALA A 189 -22.78 14.09 -18.63
CA ALA A 189 -22.07 14.97 -17.70
C ALA A 189 -21.55 16.27 -18.36
N ALA A 190 -22.34 16.82 -19.30
CA ALA A 190 -21.98 18.03 -20.02
C ALA A 190 -22.41 19.30 -19.27
N THR A 191 -23.55 19.23 -18.58
CA THR A 191 -24.19 20.38 -17.92
C THR A 191 -24.19 20.17 -16.40
N PRO A 192 -23.20 20.70 -15.67
CA PRO A 192 -23.16 20.61 -14.21
C PRO A 192 -24.27 21.44 -13.58
N VAL A 193 -24.91 20.92 -12.55
CA VAL A 193 -25.96 21.64 -11.80
C VAL A 193 -25.40 22.35 -10.57
N ASP A 194 -24.24 21.93 -10.10
CA ASP A 194 -23.55 22.51 -8.94
C ASP A 194 -22.12 22.97 -9.29
N GLU A 195 -21.96 23.76 -10.36
CA GLU A 195 -20.72 24.42 -10.78
C GLU A 195 -19.47 23.51 -10.83
N ARG A 196 -19.67 22.19 -11.01
CA ARG A 196 -18.63 21.14 -10.98
C ARG A 196 -17.93 20.96 -9.62
N ASN A 197 -18.59 21.36 -8.53
CA ASN A 197 -18.13 21.01 -7.21
C ASN A 197 -18.07 19.48 -7.07
N GLU A 198 -17.09 19.00 -6.37
CA GLU A 198 -16.94 17.58 -6.04
C GLU A 198 -17.18 17.38 -4.55
N TYR A 199 -17.88 16.33 -4.22
CA TYR A 199 -18.20 15.95 -2.84
C TYR A 199 -17.68 14.57 -2.55
N GLU A 200 -17.06 14.39 -1.41
CA GLU A 200 -16.65 13.08 -0.91
C GLU A 200 -17.84 12.40 -0.23
N VAL A 201 -18.10 11.16 -0.61
CA VAL A 201 -19.08 10.30 0.08
C VAL A 201 -18.46 9.83 1.40
N THR A 202 -19.04 10.25 2.52
CA THR A 202 -18.53 9.92 3.87
C THR A 202 -19.29 8.78 4.52
N ALA A 203 -20.54 8.53 4.15
CA ALA A 203 -21.33 7.38 4.57
C ALA A 203 -22.38 7.02 3.52
N ILE A 204 -22.83 5.77 3.54
CA ILE A 204 -23.85 5.24 2.65
C ILE A 204 -24.87 4.49 3.50
N ASP A 205 -26.14 4.86 3.37
CA ASP A 205 -27.24 4.10 3.98
C ASP A 205 -27.99 3.34 2.88
N THR A 206 -27.76 2.05 2.81
CA THR A 206 -28.37 1.16 1.82
C THR A 206 -29.84 0.88 2.08
N SER A 207 -30.32 1.13 3.30
CA SER A 207 -31.74 0.94 3.66
C SER A 207 -32.58 2.14 3.29
N ALA A 208 -32.01 3.34 3.40
CA ALA A 208 -32.67 4.60 3.07
C ALA A 208 -32.33 5.10 1.66
N ASN A 209 -31.42 4.43 0.95
CA ASN A 209 -30.85 4.89 -0.32
C ASN A 209 -30.30 6.32 -0.24
N THR A 210 -29.48 6.62 0.75
CA THR A 210 -28.89 7.94 0.92
C THR A 210 -27.38 7.92 0.96
N LEU A 211 -26.78 8.98 0.43
CA LEU A 211 -25.37 9.28 0.49
C LEU A 211 -25.14 10.45 1.44
N THR A 212 -24.30 10.28 2.46
CA THR A 212 -23.79 11.41 3.24
C THR A 212 -22.54 11.94 2.56
N ILE A 213 -22.51 13.25 2.33
CA ILE A 213 -21.48 13.91 1.53
C ILE A 213 -20.86 15.08 2.29
N ARG A 214 -19.65 15.45 1.88
CA ARG A 214 -19.02 16.72 2.23
C ARG A 214 -18.29 17.30 1.03
N LEU A 215 -18.14 18.62 0.98
CA LEU A 215 -17.34 19.26 -0.06
C LEU A 215 -15.89 18.73 -0.03
N LYS A 216 -15.39 18.40 -1.20
CA LYS A 216 -14.03 17.86 -1.38
C LYS A 216 -12.99 18.79 -0.75
N ASP A 217 -12.09 18.19 0.01
CA ASP A 217 -10.95 18.84 0.65
C ASP A 217 -11.34 19.99 1.63
N ASP A 218 -12.62 20.08 2.02
CA ASP A 218 -13.06 21.04 3.03
C ASP A 218 -12.88 20.48 4.46
N PRO A 219 -12.04 21.10 5.30
CA PRO A 219 -11.86 20.68 6.67
C PRO A 219 -13.08 20.88 7.57
N ASN A 220 -14.04 21.71 7.16
CA ASN A 220 -15.26 21.99 7.94
C ASN A 220 -16.43 21.08 7.56
N GLY A 221 -16.28 20.27 6.50
CA GLY A 221 -17.31 19.33 6.08
C GLY A 221 -18.56 20.01 5.48
N ALA A 222 -18.38 21.08 4.72
CA ALA A 222 -19.49 21.76 4.05
C ALA A 222 -20.31 20.80 3.14
N GLY A 223 -21.62 20.99 3.10
CA GLY A 223 -22.53 20.31 2.18
C GLY A 223 -22.60 20.99 0.81
N LEU A 224 -23.69 20.76 0.08
CA LEU A 224 -23.93 21.30 -1.25
C LEU A 224 -23.71 22.81 -1.32
N GLN A 225 -23.04 23.26 -2.36
CA GLN A 225 -22.76 24.68 -2.60
C GLN A 225 -23.88 25.35 -3.39
N ASN A 226 -24.60 24.60 -4.21
CA ASN A 226 -25.77 25.04 -4.96
C ASN A 226 -26.92 24.03 -4.80
N ILE A 227 -28.10 24.41 -5.27
CA ILE A 227 -29.27 23.52 -5.30
C ILE A 227 -29.00 22.41 -6.32
N VAL A 228 -29.25 21.17 -5.92
CA VAL A 228 -29.24 20.01 -6.82
C VAL A 228 -30.71 19.63 -7.11
N PRO A 229 -31.19 19.78 -8.35
CA PRO A 229 -32.54 19.42 -8.73
C PRO A 229 -32.83 17.93 -8.58
N ASP A 230 -34.10 17.59 -8.43
CA ASP A 230 -34.61 16.24 -8.60
C ASP A 230 -34.23 15.67 -9.97
N ASN A 231 -34.01 14.34 -10.04
CA ASN A 231 -33.58 13.63 -11.24
C ASN A 231 -32.24 14.09 -11.84
N SER A 232 -31.32 14.58 -11.00
CA SER A 232 -29.95 14.88 -11.42
C SER A 232 -29.13 13.61 -11.51
N TYR A 233 -28.31 13.50 -12.58
CA TYR A 233 -27.33 12.46 -12.75
C TYR A 233 -26.15 12.68 -11.84
N ILE A 234 -25.54 11.59 -11.36
CA ILE A 234 -24.38 11.62 -10.47
C ILE A 234 -23.16 11.12 -11.25
N LYS A 235 -22.13 11.93 -11.36
CA LYS A 235 -20.84 11.51 -11.84
C LYS A 235 -20.00 11.08 -10.64
N ARG A 236 -19.64 9.80 -10.59
CA ARG A 236 -18.80 9.21 -9.57
C ARG A 236 -17.37 9.08 -10.07
N ARG A 237 -16.42 9.39 -9.21
CA ARG A 237 -14.98 9.16 -9.42
C ARG A 237 -14.40 8.39 -8.25
N TRP A 238 -13.47 7.50 -8.57
CA TRP A 238 -12.70 6.79 -7.56
C TRP A 238 -11.94 7.76 -6.65
N LYS A 239 -11.89 7.46 -5.38
CA LYS A 239 -11.23 8.24 -4.32
C LYS A 239 -9.82 8.76 -4.69
N TYR A 240 -9.05 7.97 -5.42
CA TYR A 240 -7.66 8.26 -5.78
C TYR A 240 -7.46 8.60 -7.26
N TYR A 241 -8.53 8.99 -7.96
CA TYR A 241 -8.47 9.24 -9.41
C TYR A 241 -7.41 10.29 -9.79
N ASP A 242 -7.16 11.27 -8.94
CA ASP A 242 -6.22 12.37 -9.17
C ASP A 242 -4.72 11.98 -8.94
N LEU A 243 -4.46 10.76 -8.51
CA LEU A 243 -3.09 10.21 -8.43
C LEU A 243 -2.63 9.56 -9.74
N PHE A 244 -3.48 9.48 -10.74
CA PHE A 244 -3.22 8.80 -12.01
C PHE A 244 -3.58 9.68 -13.19
N ASP A 245 -2.89 9.47 -14.32
CA ASP A 245 -3.09 10.25 -15.55
C ASP A 245 -4.45 9.97 -16.24
N GLY A 246 -5.16 8.93 -15.86
CA GLY A 246 -6.45 8.54 -16.41
C GLY A 246 -6.83 7.11 -16.04
N PRO A 247 -7.99 6.64 -16.51
CA PRO A 247 -8.51 5.32 -16.16
C PRO A 247 -7.61 4.19 -16.67
N PRO A 248 -7.64 3.02 -16.02
CA PRO A 248 -7.06 1.81 -16.57
C PRO A 248 -7.87 1.38 -17.79
N GLY A 249 -7.21 0.79 -18.78
CA GLY A 249 -7.84 0.40 -20.04
C GLY A 249 -7.23 -0.84 -20.63
N THR A 250 -6.97 -0.80 -21.93
CA THR A 250 -6.29 -1.87 -22.65
C THR A 250 -4.83 -1.48 -22.87
N SER A 251 -3.92 -2.31 -22.40
CA SER A 251 -2.50 -2.07 -22.58
C SER A 251 -2.10 -2.13 -24.06
N GLN A 252 -1.07 -1.37 -24.42
CA GLN A 252 -0.51 -1.44 -25.79
C GLN A 252 -0.05 -2.87 -26.11
N TRP A 253 0.52 -3.56 -25.12
CA TRP A 253 0.95 -4.94 -25.29
C TRP A 253 -0.23 -5.87 -25.63
N ALA A 254 -1.36 -5.75 -24.94
CA ALA A 254 -2.55 -6.55 -25.21
C ALA A 254 -3.11 -6.28 -26.61
N THR A 255 -3.12 -5.03 -27.02
CA THR A 255 -3.53 -4.60 -28.38
C THR A 255 -2.63 -5.21 -29.44
N ASP A 256 -1.31 -5.10 -29.32
CA ASP A 256 -0.33 -5.57 -30.28
C ASP A 256 -0.30 -7.11 -30.40
N ASN A 257 -0.66 -7.80 -29.34
CA ASN A 257 -0.64 -9.27 -29.28
C ASN A 257 -2.04 -9.93 -29.38
N ALA A 258 -3.09 -9.16 -29.63
CA ALA A 258 -4.48 -9.61 -29.70
C ALA A 258 -4.90 -10.44 -28.45
N ARG A 259 -4.59 -9.93 -27.25
CA ARG A 259 -4.80 -10.61 -25.96
C ARG A 259 -6.01 -10.09 -25.17
N GLY A 260 -7.02 -9.60 -25.86
CA GLY A 260 -8.24 -9.06 -25.25
C GLY A 260 -8.15 -7.55 -24.97
N SER A 261 -9.06 -7.07 -24.12
CA SER A 261 -9.17 -5.65 -23.75
C SER A 261 -9.35 -5.52 -22.25
N ASN A 262 -9.20 -4.28 -21.74
CA ASN A 262 -9.39 -3.93 -20.32
C ASN A 262 -8.52 -4.76 -19.36
N ASP A 263 -7.29 -5.00 -19.77
CA ASP A 263 -6.32 -5.77 -18.99
C ASP A 263 -5.60 -4.93 -17.93
N GLU A 264 -5.69 -3.62 -18.00
CA GLU A 264 -5.02 -2.74 -17.02
C GLU A 264 -5.79 -2.62 -15.70
N LEU A 265 -5.05 -2.28 -14.65
CA LEU A 265 -5.55 -1.91 -13.33
C LEU A 265 -4.61 -0.92 -12.63
N HIS A 266 -5.16 -0.17 -11.68
CA HIS A 266 -4.38 0.65 -10.75
C HIS A 266 -4.48 0.08 -9.34
N VAL A 267 -3.41 0.22 -8.56
CA VAL A 267 -3.37 -0.15 -7.15
C VAL A 267 -2.81 1.01 -6.34
N VAL A 268 -3.44 1.28 -5.22
CA VAL A 268 -2.97 2.24 -4.21
C VAL A 268 -2.76 1.50 -2.90
N VAL A 269 -1.61 1.68 -2.30
CA VAL A 269 -1.30 1.21 -0.95
C VAL A 269 -1.29 2.42 -0.02
N ALA A 270 -2.13 2.40 0.98
CA ALA A 270 -2.31 3.51 1.89
C ALA A 270 -2.24 3.06 3.35
N ASP A 271 -1.81 3.97 4.21
CA ASP A 271 -1.89 3.87 5.66
C ASP A 271 -3.27 4.35 6.12
N ALA A 272 -4.11 3.46 6.60
CA ALA A 272 -5.49 3.78 6.97
C ALA A 272 -5.63 4.45 8.34
N THR A 273 -4.67 4.20 9.26
CA THR A 273 -4.74 4.63 10.66
C THR A 273 -3.67 5.65 11.04
N GLY A 274 -2.71 5.90 10.16
CA GLY A 274 -1.56 6.77 10.44
C GLY A 274 -0.42 6.09 11.21
N ASP A 275 -0.52 4.81 11.53
CA ASP A 275 0.49 4.10 12.31
C ASP A 275 1.85 3.96 11.60
N ILE A 276 1.85 4.04 10.27
CA ILE A 276 3.04 3.92 9.45
C ILE A 276 3.60 5.30 9.11
N THR A 277 2.76 6.16 8.56
CA THR A 277 3.15 7.49 8.06
C THR A 277 3.08 8.56 9.12
N GLY A 278 2.30 8.34 10.19
CA GLY A 278 2.10 9.31 11.27
C GLY A 278 1.14 10.45 10.89
N PHE A 279 0.33 10.31 9.83
CA PHE A 279 -0.65 11.33 9.51
C PHE A 279 -1.82 11.31 10.51
N ASP A 280 -2.46 12.48 10.67
CA ASP A 280 -3.65 12.62 11.49
C ASP A 280 -4.89 12.17 10.70
N THR A 281 -5.58 11.15 11.20
CA THR A 281 -6.79 10.59 10.59
C THR A 281 -8.05 11.42 10.88
N ASP A 282 -8.00 12.29 11.89
CA ASP A 282 -9.17 13.04 12.37
C ASP A 282 -9.42 14.32 11.55
N THR A 283 -8.48 14.71 10.68
CA THR A 283 -8.63 15.92 9.87
C THR A 283 -9.47 15.65 8.63
N ALA A 284 -10.58 16.37 8.47
CA ALA A 284 -11.38 16.37 7.24
C ALA A 284 -10.50 16.73 6.02
N GLY A 285 -10.77 16.15 4.87
CA GLY A 285 -9.99 16.38 3.65
C GLY A 285 -8.70 15.56 3.53
N ASN A 286 -8.49 14.57 4.40
CA ASN A 286 -7.29 13.70 4.37
C ASN A 286 -7.35 12.57 3.32
N ARG A 287 -8.13 12.74 2.27
CA ARG A 287 -8.41 11.70 1.26
C ARG A 287 -7.16 11.01 0.69
N THR A 288 -6.12 11.76 0.36
CA THR A 288 -4.86 11.26 -0.20
C THR A 288 -3.71 11.21 0.79
N LYS A 289 -3.90 11.71 2.00
CA LYS A 289 -2.91 11.57 3.07
C LYS A 289 -2.81 10.09 3.46
N GLY A 290 -1.63 9.65 3.76
CA GLY A 290 -1.37 8.25 4.07
C GLY A 290 -1.16 7.36 2.83
N VAL A 291 -1.25 7.89 1.61
CA VAL A 291 -0.83 7.14 0.41
C VAL A 291 0.68 6.88 0.50
N MET A 292 1.04 5.61 0.40
CA MET A 292 2.43 5.16 0.51
C MET A 292 2.99 4.75 -0.85
N GLU A 293 2.20 4.02 -1.64
CA GLU A 293 2.60 3.55 -2.97
C GLU A 293 1.43 3.64 -3.94
N THR A 294 1.75 3.91 -5.20
CA THR A 294 0.80 3.89 -6.31
C THR A 294 1.39 3.10 -7.47
N PHE A 295 0.58 2.21 -8.04
CA PHE A 295 0.95 1.39 -9.19
C PHE A 295 -0.03 1.64 -10.31
N SER A 296 0.48 2.18 -11.42
CA SER A 296 -0.33 2.62 -12.56
C SER A 296 -0.29 1.61 -13.69
N ARG A 297 -1.46 1.32 -14.28
CA ARG A 297 -1.60 0.55 -15.53
C ARG A 297 -0.84 -0.78 -15.54
N MET A 298 -0.86 -1.49 -14.43
CA MET A 298 -0.40 -2.88 -14.37
C MET A 298 -1.39 -3.78 -15.12
N SER A 299 -0.90 -4.85 -15.74
CA SER A 299 -1.74 -5.77 -16.49
C SER A 299 -2.20 -6.97 -15.66
N LYS A 300 -3.44 -7.37 -15.88
CA LYS A 300 -4.01 -8.64 -15.40
C LYS A 300 -3.51 -9.86 -16.17
N ASN A 301 -2.85 -9.63 -17.30
CA ASN A 301 -2.36 -10.71 -18.16
C ASN A 301 -0.95 -11.17 -17.73
N PRO A 302 -0.76 -12.48 -17.41
CA PRO A 302 0.49 -12.98 -16.84
C PRO A 302 1.70 -12.91 -17.76
N VAL A 303 1.51 -12.71 -19.05
CA VAL A 303 2.61 -12.59 -20.02
C VAL A 303 2.78 -11.18 -20.57
N ALA A 304 2.03 -10.21 -20.03
CA ALA A 304 2.14 -8.81 -20.44
C ALA A 304 3.51 -8.23 -20.12
N LYS A 305 3.97 -7.36 -21.01
CA LYS A 305 5.27 -6.69 -20.88
C LYS A 305 5.16 -5.20 -21.09
N THR A 306 6.02 -4.46 -20.41
CA THR A 306 6.26 -3.05 -20.68
C THR A 306 6.99 -2.85 -22.02
N ALA A 307 7.04 -1.62 -22.52
CA ALA A 307 7.81 -1.28 -23.71
C ALA A 307 9.31 -1.63 -23.60
N GLN A 308 9.84 -1.73 -22.37
CA GLN A 308 11.23 -2.11 -22.09
C GLN A 308 11.42 -3.63 -22.00
N GLY A 309 10.34 -4.42 -22.12
CA GLY A 309 10.36 -5.88 -22.09
C GLY A 309 10.27 -6.51 -20.69
N ASN A 310 10.15 -5.72 -19.63
CA ASN A 310 9.90 -6.21 -18.27
C ASN A 310 8.47 -6.73 -18.09
N SER A 311 8.26 -7.65 -17.16
CA SER A 311 6.89 -8.06 -16.80
C SER A 311 6.08 -6.87 -16.32
N ASN A 312 4.87 -6.70 -16.89
CA ASN A 312 3.85 -5.76 -16.43
C ASN A 312 2.70 -6.46 -15.71
N TYR A 313 2.84 -7.75 -15.45
CA TYR A 313 1.86 -8.51 -14.69
C TYR A 313 1.79 -8.03 -13.25
N TYR A 314 0.60 -7.70 -12.76
CA TYR A 314 0.47 -7.01 -11.47
C TYR A 314 1.09 -7.75 -10.26
N PRO A 315 1.04 -9.10 -10.12
CA PRO A 315 1.75 -9.78 -9.04
C PRO A 315 3.27 -9.61 -9.11
N ASP A 316 3.84 -9.66 -10.32
CA ASP A 316 5.28 -9.51 -10.53
C ASP A 316 5.74 -8.07 -10.24
N VAL A 317 4.93 -7.08 -10.65
CA VAL A 317 5.22 -5.66 -10.37
C VAL A 317 5.17 -5.40 -8.87
N ILE A 318 4.11 -5.85 -8.19
CA ILE A 318 3.97 -5.71 -6.73
C ILE A 318 5.12 -6.42 -6.00
N TYR A 319 5.49 -7.64 -6.40
CA TYR A 319 6.62 -8.34 -5.80
C TYR A 319 7.93 -7.55 -5.94
N ARG A 320 8.17 -6.96 -7.11
CA ARG A 320 9.42 -6.25 -7.42
C ARG A 320 9.50 -4.86 -6.82
N GLU A 321 8.39 -4.14 -6.77
CA GLU A 321 8.38 -2.69 -6.52
C GLU A 321 7.75 -2.28 -5.19
N SER A 322 6.82 -3.07 -4.63
CA SER A 322 6.21 -2.71 -3.35
C SER A 322 7.16 -2.99 -2.18
N GLU A 323 7.22 -2.07 -1.24
CA GLU A 323 7.90 -2.24 0.06
C GLU A 323 6.95 -2.70 1.18
N PHE A 324 5.63 -2.63 0.95
CA PHE A 324 4.63 -2.80 1.99
C PHE A 324 3.81 -4.07 1.86
N ILE A 325 3.57 -4.56 0.64
CA ILE A 325 2.66 -5.68 0.40
C ILE A 325 3.27 -6.79 -0.47
N TYR A 326 2.77 -7.99 -0.28
CA TYR A 326 2.88 -9.13 -1.18
C TYR A 326 1.51 -9.41 -1.81
N TRP A 327 1.51 -9.88 -3.04
CA TRP A 327 0.37 -10.54 -3.65
C TRP A 327 0.30 -11.98 -3.16
N THR A 328 -0.88 -12.48 -2.79
CA THR A 328 -1.07 -13.83 -2.27
C THR A 328 -2.14 -14.61 -3.00
N ASP A 329 -3.09 -13.95 -3.67
CA ASP A 329 -4.10 -14.59 -4.49
C ASP A 329 -4.76 -13.60 -5.46
N HIS A 330 -5.50 -14.13 -6.43
CA HIS A 330 -6.31 -13.34 -7.34
C HIS A 330 -7.62 -12.90 -6.68
N ILE A 331 -8.06 -11.71 -7.03
CA ILE A 331 -9.33 -11.16 -6.54
C ILE A 331 -10.47 -12.01 -7.07
N SER A 332 -11.26 -12.58 -6.16
CA SER A 332 -12.38 -13.51 -6.41
C SER A 332 -11.97 -14.85 -7.02
N ALA A 333 -11.95 -15.88 -6.23
CA ALA A 333 -11.87 -17.27 -6.67
C ALA A 333 -13.00 -17.57 -7.67
N GLY A 334 -12.68 -17.69 -8.93
CA GLY A 334 -13.62 -18.09 -9.98
C GLY A 334 -13.57 -17.27 -11.26
N SER A 335 -12.87 -16.15 -11.29
CA SER A 335 -12.72 -15.40 -12.53
C SER A 335 -11.29 -15.48 -13.05
N THR A 336 -11.06 -16.38 -13.94
CA THR A 336 -9.96 -16.30 -14.88
C THR A 336 -10.11 -15.01 -15.69
N GLY A 337 -9.50 -13.92 -15.23
CA GLY A 337 -9.24 -12.74 -16.04
C GLY A 337 -10.25 -11.59 -16.01
N ALA A 338 -11.33 -11.65 -15.24
CA ALA A 338 -12.25 -10.52 -15.12
C ALA A 338 -12.32 -10.02 -13.67
N LEU A 339 -11.50 -9.04 -13.35
CA LEU A 339 -11.73 -8.20 -12.17
C LEU A 339 -12.88 -7.25 -12.49
N THR A 340 -14.08 -7.59 -12.07
CA THR A 340 -15.25 -6.72 -12.21
C THR A 340 -15.43 -5.93 -10.92
N GLN A 341 -15.43 -4.61 -11.05
CA GLN A 341 -15.78 -3.59 -10.07
C GLN A 341 -14.73 -3.25 -8.98
N GLN A 342 -14.85 -1.99 -8.53
CA GLN A 342 -14.16 -1.44 -7.36
C GLN A 342 -14.30 -2.37 -6.17
N GLN A 343 -13.28 -3.13 -5.86
CA GLN A 343 -13.21 -3.79 -4.57
C GLN A 343 -12.37 -2.92 -3.64
N HIS A 344 -13.04 -2.26 -2.70
CA HIS A 344 -12.41 -1.72 -1.52
C HIS A 344 -12.00 -2.87 -0.63
N ILE A 345 -10.82 -3.39 -0.84
CA ILE A 345 -10.24 -4.36 0.08
C ILE A 345 -9.65 -3.57 1.23
N GLN A 346 -10.45 -3.40 2.26
CA GLN A 346 -9.98 -2.92 3.54
C GLN A 346 -9.31 -4.08 4.24
N MET A 347 -7.99 -4.06 4.35
CA MET A 347 -7.27 -4.99 5.21
C MET A 347 -7.55 -4.64 6.67
N LEU A 348 -8.75 -5.00 7.13
CA LEU A 348 -9.08 -5.01 8.55
C LEU A 348 -8.64 -6.33 9.14
N ILE A 349 -7.44 -6.37 9.66
CA ILE A 349 -6.98 -7.53 10.39
C ILE A 349 -7.30 -7.34 11.85
N ARG A 350 -8.11 -8.24 12.33
CA ARG A 350 -8.21 -8.50 13.76
C ARG A 350 -7.03 -9.39 14.13
N SER A 351 -6.08 -8.81 14.86
CA SER A 351 -5.17 -9.59 15.67
C SER A 351 -5.98 -10.30 16.77
N PRO A 352 -5.68 -11.56 17.13
CA PRO A 352 -6.28 -12.23 18.29
C PRO A 352 -5.95 -11.51 19.58
#